data_da89710a70e3f3a65bc2484bc146207f
#
_entry.id   da89710a70e3f3a65bc2484bc146207f
#
_cell.length_a   1.000
_cell.length_b   1.000
_cell.length_c   1.000
_cell.angle_alpha   90.00
_cell.angle_beta   90.00
_cell.angle_gamma   90.00
#
_symmetry.space_group_name_H-M   'P 1'
#
loop_
_entity.id
_entity.type
_entity.pdbx_description
1 polymer ?
#
loop_
_entity_poly.entity_id
_entity_poly.type
_entity_poly.pdbx_seq_one_letter_code
_entity_poly.pdbx_strand_id
1 'polypeptide(L)'
;MRERWREAPDEVTLPCKKLLCLSLLLALCLLLTGCHGSQDTSEFVIPASFDTTRDYEITFWAKNDTNKTQTAVYEQAIQDFETLYPNIHVNMRLYTDYSRIYNDVVTNIATGTTPNVCITYPDHIATYLTGNHVIAPLDDLFANARYGLGGSELKFDGSALDEIVPQFLQECRIGAHYYALPYMRSTEALYVNKTMVEQLGYTLPDSPTWDFIWEVSDEATAKDEEGNYLVNGQKTMIPFIYKSTDNMMIQMLRQKDAPYSTSAGEIQIFNDVTREMLFTVRDHVATGAFSTFKISSYPGNFLNAGQCIFAVDSTAGASWMGTKAPHMDIAADQVRDFELAVRPIPQFDPAHPAMISQGPSVCVFNKPDAQEVLASWLFTQFLLTDSVQTGYAETEGYVPVTLKAQQSEAYQDYLSRKGEDNDEHYSVKIDAAELLMNNTANTFVTPVFNGSASLRDAAGQLIEETAKAVRRKKTVDDAFIDSLYSQVNSLYRLDQIGGQTGSIEDAKANLGPLPGTAVALLCALIAAWVLMGLYLLRRKLKEKKHK
;
A
#
# COMPACT_ATOMS: atom_id res chain seq x y z
N MET A 1 53.89 -58.05 52.09
CA MET A 1 52.49 -58.25 52.40
C MET A 1 51.69 -56.98 52.08
N ARG A 2 50.76 -57.05 51.10
CA ARG A 2 49.75 -56.11 50.66
C ARG A 2 50.19 -54.67 50.38
N GLU A 3 50.59 -54.42 49.14
CA GLU A 3 50.59 -53.15 48.45
C GLU A 3 49.18 -52.60 48.39
N ARG A 4 49.01 -51.31 48.68
CA ARG A 4 47.74 -50.57 48.51
C ARG A 4 47.96 -49.61 47.34
N TRP A 5 47.38 -49.97 46.21
CA TRP A 5 47.25 -49.09 45.05
C TRP A 5 46.40 -47.88 45.44
N ARG A 6 46.93 -46.66 45.19
CA ARG A 6 46.20 -45.42 45.25
C ARG A 6 45.71 -45.14 43.85
N GLU A 7 44.41 -45.29 43.61
CA GLU A 7 43.75 -44.80 42.45
C GLU A 7 43.77 -43.25 42.48
N ALA A 8 44.18 -42.62 41.39
CA ALA A 8 44.12 -41.17 41.17
C ALA A 8 42.69 -40.83 40.73
N PRO A 9 42.14 -39.69 41.15
CA PRO A 9 40.78 -39.35 40.77
C PRO A 9 40.71 -38.80 39.35
N ASP A 10 40.10 -39.54 38.45
CA ASP A 10 39.88 -39.20 37.02
C ASP A 10 38.70 -38.22 36.77
N GLU A 11 38.20 -37.54 37.82
CA GLU A 11 36.89 -36.82 37.70
C GLU A 11 36.98 -35.29 37.44
N VAL A 12 38.13 -34.67 37.27
CA VAL A 12 38.23 -33.20 37.09
C VAL A 12 38.28 -32.77 35.63
N THR A 13 38.41 -33.67 34.67
CA THR A 13 38.54 -33.34 33.24
C THR A 13 37.21 -33.29 32.47
N LEU A 14 36.18 -33.92 32.97
CA LEU A 14 34.84 -33.99 32.32
C LEU A 14 34.08 -32.66 32.25
N PRO A 15 34.04 -31.81 33.32
CA PRO A 15 33.28 -30.56 33.25
C PRO A 15 33.93 -29.51 32.32
N CYS A 16 35.26 -29.43 32.23
CA CYS A 16 35.91 -28.47 31.34
C CYS A 16 35.75 -28.78 29.86
N LYS A 17 35.79 -30.06 29.47
CA LYS A 17 35.53 -30.49 28.09
C LYS A 17 34.07 -30.26 27.69
N LYS A 18 33.14 -30.54 28.59
CA LYS A 18 31.70 -30.27 28.36
C LYS A 18 31.42 -28.77 28.26
N LEU A 19 32.06 -27.94 29.10
CA LEU A 19 31.89 -26.47 29.03
C LEU A 19 32.51 -25.89 27.74
N LEU A 20 33.66 -26.43 27.29
CA LEU A 20 34.29 -26.04 26.02
C LEU A 20 33.40 -26.44 24.81
N CYS A 21 32.86 -27.67 24.83
CA CYS A 21 31.93 -28.10 23.79
C CYS A 21 30.64 -27.26 23.79
N LEU A 22 30.10 -26.92 24.95
CA LEU A 22 28.91 -26.09 25.06
C LEU A 22 29.17 -24.65 24.58
N SER A 23 30.32 -24.08 24.91
CA SER A 23 30.70 -22.74 24.45
C SER A 23 31.01 -22.70 22.95
N LEU A 24 31.61 -23.76 22.39
CA LEU A 24 31.81 -23.91 20.95
C LEU A 24 30.48 -24.10 20.22
N LEU A 25 29.56 -24.88 20.80
CA LEU A 25 28.18 -25.06 20.25
C LEU A 25 27.42 -23.74 20.29
N LEU A 26 27.51 -22.98 21.38
CA LEU A 26 26.90 -21.65 21.51
C LEU A 26 27.52 -20.63 20.53
N ALA A 27 28.82 -20.65 20.35
CA ALA A 27 29.50 -19.82 19.35
C ALA A 27 29.15 -20.24 17.93
N LEU A 28 29.00 -21.53 17.66
CA LEU A 28 28.54 -22.05 16.37
C LEU A 28 27.06 -21.68 16.11
N CYS A 29 26.19 -21.77 17.12
CA CYS A 29 24.82 -21.29 17.04
C CYS A 29 24.73 -19.78 16.79
N LEU A 30 25.59 -18.98 17.44
CA LEU A 30 25.67 -17.54 17.22
C LEU A 30 26.21 -17.18 15.82
N LEU A 31 27.10 -18.00 15.26
CA LEU A 31 27.58 -17.85 13.89
C LEU A 31 26.52 -18.28 12.86
N LEU A 32 25.63 -19.20 13.23
CA LEU A 32 24.54 -19.67 12.37
C LEU A 32 23.27 -18.79 12.48
N THR A 33 23.14 -18.02 13.57
CA THR A 33 22.06 -17.04 13.77
C THR A 33 22.47 -15.62 13.41
N GLY A 34 23.63 -15.42 12.79
CA GLY A 34 23.96 -14.15 12.15
C GLY A 34 22.83 -13.87 11.15
N CYS A 35 22.04 -12.82 11.41
CA CYS A 35 21.14 -12.29 10.40
C CYS A 35 21.97 -12.18 9.13
N HIS A 36 21.64 -12.96 8.12
CA HIS A 36 22.08 -12.68 6.78
C HIS A 36 21.53 -11.29 6.51
N GLY A 37 22.38 -10.28 6.52
CA GLY A 37 22.03 -8.97 6.01
C GLY A 37 21.42 -9.17 4.64
N SER A 38 20.55 -8.26 4.20
CA SER A 38 20.04 -8.23 2.84
C SER A 38 21.16 -8.64 1.89
N GLN A 39 20.93 -9.62 1.03
CA GLN A 39 21.94 -9.99 0.05
C GLN A 39 22.31 -8.71 -0.68
N ASP A 40 23.59 -8.35 -0.64
CA ASP A 40 24.10 -7.20 -1.36
C ASP A 40 24.05 -7.57 -2.86
N THR A 41 22.92 -7.27 -3.50
CA THR A 41 22.77 -7.45 -4.93
C THR A 41 23.61 -6.37 -5.61
N SER A 42 24.41 -6.76 -6.60
CA SER A 42 25.09 -5.78 -7.46
C SER A 42 24.05 -4.93 -8.19
N GLU A 43 24.42 -3.72 -8.58
CA GLU A 43 23.60 -2.88 -9.44
C GLU A 43 23.21 -3.64 -10.71
N PHE A 44 21.94 -3.53 -11.11
CA PHE A 44 21.46 -4.20 -12.30
C PHE A 44 22.04 -3.56 -13.56
N VAL A 45 22.61 -4.39 -14.42
CA VAL A 45 23.10 -3.99 -15.74
C VAL A 45 22.34 -4.79 -16.81
N ILE A 46 21.77 -4.08 -17.77
CA ILE A 46 20.97 -4.70 -18.84
C ILE A 46 21.85 -5.63 -19.68
N PRO A 47 21.53 -6.91 -19.82
CA PRO A 47 22.24 -7.83 -20.69
C PRO A 47 22.23 -7.38 -22.15
N ALA A 48 23.33 -7.63 -22.86
CA ALA A 48 23.44 -7.30 -24.30
C ALA A 48 22.41 -8.05 -25.16
N SER A 49 21.99 -9.26 -24.72
CA SER A 49 20.92 -10.05 -25.36
C SER A 49 20.21 -10.89 -24.31
N PHE A 50 18.92 -11.13 -24.53
CA PHE A 50 18.15 -12.09 -23.73
C PHE A 50 18.53 -13.52 -24.15
N ASP A 51 18.89 -14.35 -23.18
CA ASP A 51 19.23 -15.75 -23.43
C ASP A 51 17.97 -16.62 -23.48
N THR A 52 17.57 -17.00 -24.69
CA THR A 52 16.39 -17.86 -24.94
C THR A 52 16.70 -19.36 -24.86
N THR A 53 17.94 -19.74 -24.53
CA THR A 53 18.38 -21.14 -24.51
C THR A 53 18.19 -21.81 -23.16
N ARG A 54 17.84 -21.04 -22.14
CA ARG A 54 17.59 -21.54 -20.79
C ARG A 54 16.22 -21.09 -20.28
N ASP A 55 15.67 -21.84 -19.34
CA ASP A 55 14.39 -21.56 -18.73
C ASP A 55 14.54 -20.64 -17.53
N TYR A 56 13.52 -19.79 -17.29
CA TYR A 56 13.43 -18.85 -16.18
C TYR A 56 12.13 -19.06 -15.43
N GLU A 57 12.23 -19.20 -14.11
CA GLU A 57 11.08 -19.24 -13.19
C GLU A 57 10.98 -17.87 -12.51
N ILE A 58 9.96 -17.09 -12.84
CA ILE A 58 9.73 -15.80 -12.19
C ILE A 58 8.47 -15.84 -11.33
N THR A 59 8.51 -15.14 -10.20
CA THR A 59 7.38 -15.03 -9.29
C THR A 59 6.70 -13.68 -9.45
N PHE A 60 5.38 -13.69 -9.58
CA PHE A 60 4.53 -12.52 -9.70
C PHE A 60 3.58 -12.41 -8.52
N TRP A 61 3.70 -11.33 -7.72
CA TRP A 61 2.84 -11.08 -6.57
C TRP A 61 1.83 -9.99 -6.88
N ALA A 62 0.54 -10.31 -6.73
CA ALA A 62 -0.56 -9.41 -7.00
C ALA A 62 -1.65 -9.51 -5.93
N LYS A 63 -2.47 -8.49 -5.85
CA LYS A 63 -3.67 -8.51 -5.01
C LYS A 63 -4.74 -9.38 -5.69
N ASN A 64 -5.35 -10.27 -4.92
CA ASN A 64 -6.58 -10.93 -5.28
C ASN A 64 -7.72 -10.09 -4.75
N ASP A 65 -8.48 -9.44 -5.60
CA ASP A 65 -9.77 -8.91 -5.18
C ASP A 65 -10.79 -10.06 -5.10
N THR A 66 -11.87 -9.83 -4.35
CA THR A 66 -13.01 -10.76 -4.32
C THR A 66 -13.63 -10.93 -5.72
N ASN A 67 -13.30 -10.05 -6.64
CA ASN A 67 -13.67 -10.11 -8.05
C ASN A 67 -12.82 -11.16 -8.79
N LYS A 68 -13.42 -12.31 -9.09
CA LYS A 68 -12.76 -13.39 -9.83
C LYS A 68 -12.36 -12.99 -11.25
N THR A 69 -12.98 -11.97 -11.84
CA THR A 69 -12.65 -11.49 -13.18
C THR A 69 -11.24 -10.90 -13.24
N GLN A 70 -10.78 -10.20 -12.19
CA GLN A 70 -9.40 -9.69 -12.13
C GLN A 70 -8.36 -10.81 -12.10
N THR A 71 -8.64 -11.87 -11.35
CA THR A 71 -7.75 -13.06 -11.35
C THR A 71 -7.69 -13.70 -12.74
N ALA A 72 -8.82 -13.82 -13.42
CA ALA A 72 -8.86 -14.39 -14.77
C ALA A 72 -8.04 -13.56 -15.78
N VAL A 73 -8.02 -12.23 -15.65
CA VAL A 73 -7.18 -11.35 -16.49
C VAL A 73 -5.69 -11.65 -16.26
N TYR A 74 -5.26 -11.82 -15.00
CA TYR A 74 -3.87 -12.20 -14.73
C TYR A 74 -3.51 -13.58 -15.27
N GLU A 75 -4.39 -14.57 -15.08
CA GLU A 75 -4.19 -15.93 -15.59
C GLU A 75 -4.08 -15.95 -17.12
N GLN A 76 -4.95 -15.20 -17.81
CA GLN A 76 -4.90 -15.08 -19.26
C GLN A 76 -3.62 -14.36 -19.71
N ALA A 77 -3.24 -13.26 -19.06
CA ALA A 77 -2.02 -12.52 -19.37
C ALA A 77 -0.76 -13.41 -19.23
N ILE A 78 -0.70 -14.24 -18.20
CA ILE A 78 0.40 -15.19 -18.01
C ILE A 78 0.43 -16.21 -19.14
N GLN A 79 -0.71 -16.81 -19.47
CA GLN A 79 -0.81 -17.81 -20.56
C GLN A 79 -0.39 -17.23 -21.90
N ASP A 80 -0.85 -16.02 -22.23
CA ASP A 80 -0.51 -15.34 -23.47
C ASP A 80 0.98 -14.98 -23.54
N PHE A 81 1.54 -14.48 -22.42
CA PHE A 81 2.95 -14.17 -22.30
C PHE A 81 3.84 -15.41 -22.47
N GLU A 82 3.54 -16.52 -21.80
CA GLU A 82 4.29 -17.77 -21.89
C GLU A 82 4.20 -18.39 -23.29
N THR A 83 3.11 -18.14 -24.02
CA THR A 83 3.01 -18.53 -25.44
C THR A 83 4.04 -17.82 -26.31
N LEU A 84 4.32 -16.54 -26.02
CA LEU A 84 5.31 -15.72 -26.72
C LEU A 84 6.75 -16.01 -26.25
N TYR A 85 6.91 -16.26 -24.96
CA TYR A 85 8.20 -16.56 -24.31
C TYR A 85 8.16 -17.90 -23.59
N PRO A 86 8.18 -19.02 -24.32
CA PRO A 86 7.97 -20.37 -23.76
C PRO A 86 9.07 -20.82 -22.79
N ASN A 87 10.16 -20.07 -22.71
CA ASN A 87 11.26 -20.28 -21.77
C ASN A 87 11.15 -19.41 -20.50
N ILE A 88 10.06 -18.65 -20.32
CA ILE A 88 9.79 -17.89 -19.09
C ILE A 88 8.49 -18.41 -18.48
N HIS A 89 8.55 -18.91 -17.25
CA HIS A 89 7.41 -19.43 -16.50
C HIS A 89 7.06 -18.50 -15.35
N VAL A 90 5.80 -18.04 -15.30
CA VAL A 90 5.34 -17.05 -14.34
C VAL A 90 4.50 -17.69 -13.24
N ASN A 91 5.04 -17.76 -12.05
CA ASN A 91 4.37 -18.29 -10.85
C ASN A 91 3.66 -17.18 -10.10
N MET A 92 2.34 -17.08 -10.26
CA MET A 92 1.52 -16.05 -9.61
C MET A 92 1.21 -16.43 -8.17
N ARG A 93 1.38 -15.45 -7.25
CA ARG A 93 0.87 -15.51 -5.87
C ARG A 93 -0.08 -14.35 -5.61
N LEU A 94 -1.29 -14.68 -5.17
CA LEU A 94 -2.34 -13.72 -4.86
C LEU A 94 -2.44 -13.44 -3.36
N TYR A 95 -2.69 -12.19 -3.02
CA TYR A 95 -2.86 -11.69 -1.65
C TYR A 95 -4.22 -11.03 -1.48
N THR A 96 -4.76 -11.05 -0.28
CA THR A 96 -6.07 -10.44 0.02
C THR A 96 -6.03 -8.91 0.04
N ASP A 97 -4.86 -8.33 0.33
CA ASP A 97 -4.68 -6.88 0.40
C ASP A 97 -3.21 -6.46 0.20
N TYR A 98 -3.01 -5.18 -0.13
CA TYR A 98 -1.67 -4.63 -0.36
C TYR A 98 -0.81 -4.53 0.90
N SER A 99 -1.41 -4.41 2.09
CA SER A 99 -0.65 -4.37 3.36
C SER A 99 0.02 -5.71 3.63
N ARG A 100 -0.62 -6.84 3.25
CA ARG A 100 0.00 -8.17 3.33
C ARG A 100 1.14 -8.33 2.34
N ILE A 101 0.97 -7.84 1.10
CA ILE A 101 2.06 -7.81 0.12
C ILE A 101 3.24 -7.04 0.69
N TYR A 102 2.99 -5.83 1.22
CA TYR A 102 4.01 -4.97 1.82
C TYR A 102 4.79 -5.67 2.94
N ASN A 103 4.08 -6.25 3.90
CA ASN A 103 4.70 -6.93 5.05
C ASN A 103 5.53 -8.15 4.62
N ASP A 104 5.01 -8.94 3.67
CA ASP A 104 5.73 -10.10 3.15
C ASP A 104 6.97 -9.65 2.36
N VAL A 105 6.88 -8.61 1.52
CA VAL A 105 8.04 -8.08 0.80
C VAL A 105 9.12 -7.60 1.77
N VAL A 106 8.77 -6.78 2.77
CA VAL A 106 9.73 -6.30 3.78
C VAL A 106 10.43 -7.47 4.49
N THR A 107 9.69 -8.52 4.84
CA THR A 107 10.25 -9.73 5.44
C THR A 107 11.18 -10.46 4.47
N ASN A 108 10.80 -10.58 3.20
CA ASN A 108 11.57 -11.29 2.18
C ASN A 108 12.81 -10.52 1.71
N ILE A 109 12.85 -9.20 1.85
CA ILE A 109 14.08 -8.40 1.64
C ILE A 109 15.18 -8.87 2.60
N ALA A 110 14.85 -9.05 3.88
CA ALA A 110 15.81 -9.49 4.90
C ALA A 110 16.36 -10.91 4.65
N THR A 111 15.60 -11.77 3.94
CA THR A 111 15.99 -13.16 3.63
C THR A 111 16.50 -13.37 2.21
N GLY A 112 16.46 -12.33 1.36
CA GLY A 112 16.86 -12.43 -0.06
C GLY A 112 15.89 -13.27 -0.91
N THR A 113 14.62 -13.39 -0.50
CA THR A 113 13.60 -14.21 -1.16
C THR A 113 12.44 -13.36 -1.72
N THR A 114 12.72 -12.13 -2.13
CA THR A 114 11.75 -11.22 -2.76
C THR A 114 11.14 -11.83 -4.04
N PRO A 115 9.90 -11.43 -4.42
CA PRO A 115 9.37 -11.81 -5.73
C PRO A 115 10.23 -11.23 -6.88
N ASN A 116 9.94 -11.62 -8.09
CA ASN A 116 10.54 -11.03 -9.29
C ASN A 116 9.77 -9.78 -9.72
N VAL A 117 8.45 -9.89 -9.74
CA VAL A 117 7.52 -8.82 -10.13
C VAL A 117 6.46 -8.66 -9.04
N CYS A 118 6.17 -7.43 -8.67
CA CYS A 118 5.18 -7.15 -7.63
C CYS A 118 4.30 -5.96 -8.00
N ILE A 119 3.00 -6.14 -7.89
CA ILE A 119 2.03 -5.04 -7.96
C ILE A 119 1.88 -4.44 -6.56
N THR A 120 2.19 -3.16 -6.41
CA THR A 120 2.22 -2.45 -5.14
C THR A 120 2.10 -0.94 -5.32
N TYR A 121 2.14 -0.18 -4.23
CA TYR A 121 2.08 1.28 -4.27
C TYR A 121 3.47 1.92 -4.21
N PRO A 122 3.68 3.12 -4.76
CA PRO A 122 4.94 3.87 -4.65
C PRO A 122 5.41 4.07 -3.20
N ASP A 123 4.49 4.33 -2.27
CA ASP A 123 4.79 4.46 -0.83
C ASP A 123 5.45 3.19 -0.26
N HIS A 124 5.01 2.01 -0.70
CA HIS A 124 5.61 0.73 -0.31
C HIS A 124 7.00 0.56 -0.94
N ILE A 125 7.14 0.92 -2.22
CA ILE A 125 8.42 0.84 -2.95
C ILE A 125 9.47 1.70 -2.25
N ALA A 126 9.12 2.90 -1.78
CA ALA A 126 10.04 3.76 -1.03
C ALA A 126 10.63 3.07 0.20
N THR A 127 9.84 2.24 0.88
CA THR A 127 10.35 1.41 1.98
C THR A 127 11.23 0.26 1.47
N TYR A 128 10.89 -0.38 0.35
CA TYR A 128 11.70 -1.46 -0.23
C TYR A 128 13.09 -0.97 -0.65
N LEU A 129 13.21 0.29 -1.08
CA LEU A 129 14.47 0.94 -1.45
C LEU A 129 15.44 1.15 -0.27
N THR A 130 15.02 0.91 0.96
CA THR A 130 15.94 0.86 2.12
C THR A 130 16.87 -0.36 2.09
N GLY A 131 16.52 -1.40 1.32
CA GLY A 131 17.42 -2.50 1.01
C GLY A 131 18.36 -2.13 -0.15
N ASN A 132 19.64 -2.54 -0.06
CA ASN A 132 20.63 -2.20 -1.07
C ASN A 132 20.32 -2.88 -2.40
N HIS A 133 20.11 -2.08 -3.48
CA HIS A 133 19.79 -2.55 -4.83
C HIS A 133 18.67 -3.61 -4.92
N VAL A 134 17.66 -3.53 -4.04
CA VAL A 134 16.57 -4.53 -3.98
C VAL A 134 15.60 -4.39 -5.15
N ILE A 135 15.32 -3.15 -5.58
CA ILE A 135 14.47 -2.84 -6.73
C ILE A 135 15.36 -2.40 -7.89
N ALA A 136 15.09 -2.91 -9.07
CA ALA A 136 15.78 -2.48 -10.29
C ALA A 136 15.32 -1.05 -10.67
N PRO A 137 16.23 -0.08 -10.86
CA PRO A 137 15.87 1.19 -11.47
C PRO A 137 15.51 0.97 -12.94
N LEU A 138 14.49 1.66 -13.43
CA LEU A 138 13.90 1.40 -14.74
C LEU A 138 14.35 2.40 -15.82
N ASP A 139 15.09 3.45 -15.47
CA ASP A 139 15.47 4.52 -16.40
C ASP A 139 16.19 3.98 -17.64
N ASP A 140 17.22 3.17 -17.46
CA ASP A 140 17.97 2.56 -18.56
C ASP A 140 17.13 1.51 -19.32
N LEU A 141 16.26 0.79 -18.62
CA LEU A 141 15.31 -0.11 -19.26
C LEU A 141 14.32 0.64 -20.13
N PHE A 142 13.79 1.78 -19.69
CA PHE A 142 12.90 2.60 -20.53
C PHE A 142 13.55 3.00 -21.84
N ALA A 143 14.81 3.41 -21.78
CA ALA A 143 15.57 3.91 -22.93
C ALA A 143 16.19 2.79 -23.80
N ASN A 144 16.12 1.51 -23.41
CA ASN A 144 16.77 0.43 -24.12
C ASN A 144 16.08 0.15 -25.46
N ALA A 145 16.78 0.34 -26.59
CA ALA A 145 16.21 0.22 -27.92
C ALA A 145 15.74 -1.21 -28.27
N ARG A 146 16.25 -2.24 -27.57
CA ARG A 146 15.93 -3.65 -27.86
C ARG A 146 14.82 -4.19 -26.96
N TYR A 147 14.98 -3.99 -25.66
CA TYR A 147 14.12 -4.59 -24.63
C TYR A 147 13.36 -3.53 -23.81
N GLY A 148 13.50 -2.25 -24.15
CA GLY A 148 12.81 -1.17 -23.48
C GLY A 148 11.34 -1.02 -23.91
N LEU A 149 10.72 0.06 -23.50
CA LEU A 149 9.34 0.37 -23.85
C LEU A 149 9.23 0.58 -25.38
N GLY A 150 8.40 -0.22 -26.05
CA GLY A 150 8.33 -0.27 -27.51
C GLY A 150 9.58 -0.84 -28.19
N GLY A 151 10.42 -1.59 -27.49
CA GLY A 151 11.69 -2.12 -27.97
C GLY A 151 11.57 -3.09 -29.14
N SER A 152 12.60 -3.12 -30.02
CA SER A 152 12.58 -3.88 -31.27
C SER A 152 12.64 -5.40 -31.09
N GLU A 153 13.03 -5.91 -29.93
CA GLU A 153 13.14 -7.36 -29.64
C GLU A 153 11.96 -7.89 -28.82
N LEU A 154 10.94 -7.07 -28.57
CA LEU A 154 9.71 -7.50 -27.92
C LEU A 154 8.92 -8.42 -28.88
N LYS A 155 8.37 -9.51 -28.36
CA LYS A 155 7.51 -10.44 -29.13
C LYS A 155 6.02 -10.06 -29.06
N PHE A 156 5.70 -8.91 -28.55
CA PHE A 156 4.36 -8.34 -28.43
C PHE A 156 4.38 -6.85 -28.80
N ASP A 157 3.23 -6.29 -29.08
CA ASP A 157 3.07 -4.88 -29.35
C ASP A 157 3.07 -4.11 -28.01
N GLY A 158 4.27 -3.79 -27.51
CA GLY A 158 4.50 -3.09 -26.26
C GLY A 158 4.30 -1.60 -26.40
N SER A 159 3.77 -0.97 -25.35
CA SER A 159 3.61 0.49 -25.32
C SER A 159 4.96 1.21 -25.29
N ALA A 160 5.07 2.29 -26.07
CA ALA A 160 6.20 3.20 -26.00
C ALA A 160 6.10 4.11 -24.77
N LEU A 161 7.22 4.74 -24.38
CA LEU A 161 7.27 5.59 -23.18
C LEU A 161 6.31 6.78 -23.28
N ASP A 162 6.18 7.39 -24.46
CA ASP A 162 5.32 8.54 -24.73
C ASP A 162 3.84 8.17 -24.86
N GLU A 163 3.52 6.88 -24.92
CA GLU A 163 2.15 6.38 -24.85
C GLU A 163 1.64 6.23 -23.41
N ILE A 164 2.52 6.22 -22.41
CA ILE A 164 2.12 6.21 -21.00
C ILE A 164 1.64 7.60 -20.60
N VAL A 165 0.48 7.68 -19.94
CA VAL A 165 -0.05 8.96 -19.45
C VAL A 165 0.97 9.63 -18.52
N PRO A 166 1.44 10.84 -18.84
CA PRO A 166 2.58 11.46 -18.13
C PRO A 166 2.35 11.60 -16.61
N GLN A 167 1.14 11.97 -16.19
CA GLN A 167 0.78 12.09 -14.77
C GLN A 167 0.96 10.74 -14.04
N PHE A 168 0.50 9.65 -14.65
CA PHE A 168 0.58 8.32 -14.06
C PHE A 168 2.02 7.80 -14.00
N LEU A 169 2.82 8.10 -15.02
CA LEU A 169 4.24 7.74 -15.02
C LEU A 169 5.01 8.51 -13.94
N GLN A 170 4.73 9.80 -13.78
CA GLN A 170 5.39 10.64 -12.78
C GLN A 170 5.21 10.12 -11.35
N GLU A 171 4.10 9.48 -11.05
CA GLU A 171 3.83 8.86 -9.74
C GLU A 171 4.80 7.71 -9.40
N CYS A 172 5.42 7.10 -10.41
CA CYS A 172 6.37 6.00 -10.26
C CYS A 172 7.82 6.46 -10.05
N ARG A 173 8.05 7.78 -10.02
CA ARG A 173 9.35 8.39 -9.81
C ARG A 173 9.59 8.61 -8.31
N ILE A 174 10.63 7.98 -7.76
CA ILE A 174 11.04 8.14 -6.37
C ILE A 174 12.46 8.72 -6.37
N GLY A 175 12.61 9.93 -5.84
CA GLY A 175 13.85 10.67 -5.97
C GLY A 175 14.17 11.03 -7.43
N ALA A 176 15.33 10.60 -7.92
CA ALA A 176 15.79 10.88 -9.28
C ALA A 176 15.34 9.82 -10.31
N HIS A 177 14.94 8.63 -9.87
CA HIS A 177 14.77 7.46 -10.72
C HIS A 177 13.33 6.95 -10.76
N TYR A 178 12.99 6.20 -11.83
CA TYR A 178 11.78 5.42 -11.94
C TYR A 178 12.03 4.01 -11.37
N TYR A 179 11.20 3.57 -10.42
CA TYR A 179 11.29 2.25 -9.80
C TYR A 179 10.07 1.37 -10.05
N ALA A 180 9.11 1.87 -10.82
CA ALA A 180 7.93 1.13 -11.21
C ALA A 180 7.39 1.64 -12.55
N LEU A 181 6.50 0.84 -13.16
CA LEU A 181 5.55 1.29 -14.17
C LEU A 181 4.17 1.48 -13.53
N PRO A 182 3.37 2.46 -13.94
CA PRO A 182 1.96 2.49 -13.55
C PRO A 182 1.28 1.25 -14.13
N TYR A 183 0.38 0.61 -13.35
CA TYR A 183 -0.33 -0.58 -13.83
C TYR A 183 -1.80 -0.27 -14.15
N MET A 184 -2.54 0.20 -13.16
CA MET A 184 -3.91 0.69 -13.30
C MET A 184 -4.08 1.94 -12.48
N ARG A 185 -4.96 2.84 -12.88
CA ARG A 185 -5.26 4.05 -12.12
C ARG A 185 -6.72 4.14 -11.77
N SER A 186 -6.94 4.69 -10.60
CA SER A 186 -8.24 5.01 -10.01
C SER A 186 -8.15 6.34 -9.26
N THR A 187 -9.27 6.82 -8.78
CA THR A 187 -9.37 7.93 -7.84
C THR A 187 -10.44 7.60 -6.81
N GLU A 188 -10.78 8.52 -5.95
CA GLU A 188 -12.00 8.42 -5.15
C GLU A 188 -13.15 9.15 -5.85
N ALA A 189 -14.32 8.57 -5.74
CA ALA A 189 -15.58 9.14 -6.23
C ALA A 189 -16.57 9.31 -5.09
N LEU A 190 -17.43 10.31 -5.22
CA LEU A 190 -18.60 10.50 -4.38
C LEU A 190 -19.79 9.77 -5.04
N TYR A 191 -20.22 8.68 -4.43
CA TYR A 191 -21.42 7.94 -4.80
C TYR A 191 -22.60 8.51 -4.05
N VAL A 192 -23.64 8.95 -4.76
CA VAL A 192 -24.73 9.74 -4.19
C VAL A 192 -26.06 9.05 -4.39
N ASN A 193 -26.82 8.89 -3.32
CA ASN A 193 -28.24 8.63 -3.40
C ASN A 193 -28.97 9.94 -3.81
N LYS A 194 -29.09 10.16 -5.12
CA LYS A 194 -29.66 11.36 -5.69
C LYS A 194 -31.13 11.55 -5.28
N THR A 195 -31.86 10.46 -5.20
CA THR A 195 -33.28 10.49 -4.77
C THR A 195 -33.43 11.14 -3.39
N MET A 196 -32.58 10.82 -2.44
CA MET A 196 -32.64 11.42 -1.09
C MET A 196 -32.24 12.89 -1.09
N VAL A 197 -31.25 13.28 -1.88
CA VAL A 197 -30.85 14.68 -2.05
C VAL A 197 -32.05 15.51 -2.54
N GLU A 198 -32.76 15.01 -3.54
CA GLU A 198 -33.94 15.67 -4.11
C GLU A 198 -35.16 15.68 -3.13
N GLN A 199 -35.34 14.60 -2.36
CA GLN A 199 -36.36 14.53 -1.32
C GLN A 199 -36.16 15.56 -0.20
N LEU A 200 -34.90 15.89 0.11
CA LEU A 200 -34.55 16.96 1.05
C LEU A 200 -34.68 18.37 0.44
N GLY A 201 -35.09 18.48 -0.84
CA GLY A 201 -35.28 19.76 -1.53
C GLY A 201 -34.01 20.35 -2.16
N TYR A 202 -32.93 19.59 -2.22
CA TYR A 202 -31.68 20.04 -2.84
C TYR A 202 -31.55 19.58 -4.29
N THR A 203 -30.75 20.29 -5.06
CA THR A 203 -30.30 19.87 -6.40
C THR A 203 -28.85 19.44 -6.31
N LEU A 204 -28.54 18.22 -6.74
CA LEU A 204 -27.18 17.70 -6.71
C LEU A 204 -26.30 18.42 -7.75
N PRO A 205 -25.25 19.17 -7.35
CA PRO A 205 -24.36 19.82 -8.30
C PRO A 205 -23.44 18.81 -8.99
N ASP A 206 -22.90 19.20 -10.17
CA ASP A 206 -21.94 18.34 -10.89
C ASP A 206 -20.58 18.25 -10.15
N SER A 207 -20.19 19.30 -9.43
CA SER A 207 -19.03 19.31 -8.55
C SER A 207 -19.44 19.76 -7.15
N PRO A 208 -19.83 18.82 -6.25
CA PRO A 208 -20.27 19.15 -4.90
C PRO A 208 -19.16 19.78 -4.07
N THR A 209 -19.53 20.73 -3.19
CA THR A 209 -18.63 21.30 -2.20
C THR A 209 -18.71 20.57 -0.86
N TRP A 210 -17.70 20.72 -0.01
CA TRP A 210 -17.75 20.24 1.37
C TRP A 210 -18.94 20.84 2.13
N ASP A 211 -19.21 22.15 1.95
CA ASP A 211 -20.35 22.82 2.58
C ASP A 211 -21.69 22.20 2.16
N PHE A 212 -21.86 21.90 0.87
CA PHE A 212 -23.05 21.21 0.38
C PHE A 212 -23.22 19.82 1.04
N ILE A 213 -22.15 19.05 1.12
CA ILE A 213 -22.19 17.72 1.74
C ILE A 213 -22.58 17.82 3.22
N TRP A 214 -21.99 18.75 3.95
CA TRP A 214 -22.27 18.94 5.36
C TRP A 214 -23.71 19.42 5.60
N GLU A 215 -24.17 20.42 4.85
CA GLU A 215 -25.52 20.96 4.93
C GLU A 215 -26.59 19.88 4.71
N VAL A 216 -26.50 19.14 3.58
CA VAL A 216 -27.45 18.08 3.27
C VAL A 216 -27.38 16.93 4.29
N SER A 217 -26.18 16.60 4.75
CA SER A 217 -25.99 15.53 5.73
C SER A 217 -26.56 15.89 7.10
N ASP A 218 -26.41 17.12 7.56
CA ASP A 218 -27.01 17.59 8.81
C ASP A 218 -28.54 17.62 8.73
N GLU A 219 -29.12 18.13 7.63
CA GLU A 219 -30.57 18.14 7.41
C GLU A 219 -31.15 16.70 7.44
N ALA A 220 -30.43 15.73 6.87
CA ALA A 220 -30.84 14.33 6.86
C ALA A 220 -30.86 13.66 8.24
N THR A 221 -30.34 14.30 9.28
CA THR A 221 -30.38 13.75 10.66
C THR A 221 -31.74 13.93 11.34
N ALA A 222 -32.66 14.71 10.78
CA ALA A 222 -33.99 14.97 11.31
C ALA A 222 -34.80 13.68 11.48
N LYS A 223 -35.52 13.59 12.63
CA LYS A 223 -36.31 12.39 13.01
C LYS A 223 -37.72 12.75 13.39
N ASP A 224 -38.65 11.78 13.21
CA ASP A 224 -39.99 11.82 13.73
C ASP A 224 -40.05 11.50 15.24
N GLU A 225 -41.26 11.52 15.81
CA GLU A 225 -41.53 11.22 17.22
C GLU A 225 -41.17 9.76 17.60
N GLU A 226 -41.25 8.83 16.65
CA GLU A 226 -40.90 7.42 16.78
C GLU A 226 -39.38 7.16 16.68
N GLY A 227 -38.59 8.17 16.32
CA GLY A 227 -37.16 8.13 16.17
C GLY A 227 -36.70 7.61 14.81
N ASN A 228 -37.58 7.54 13.79
CA ASN A 228 -37.19 7.24 12.42
C ASN A 228 -36.67 8.51 11.74
N TYR A 229 -35.66 8.35 10.88
CA TYR A 229 -35.16 9.46 10.06
C TYR A 229 -36.22 9.86 9.04
N LEU A 230 -36.52 11.16 8.93
CA LEU A 230 -37.56 11.65 8.02
C LEU A 230 -37.27 11.33 6.56
N VAL A 231 -36.01 11.34 6.17
CA VAL A 231 -35.59 11.16 4.77
C VAL A 231 -35.82 9.74 4.24
N ASN A 232 -35.71 8.70 5.09
CA ASN A 232 -35.86 7.30 4.65
C ASN A 232 -36.93 6.50 5.42
N GLY A 233 -37.54 7.09 6.45
CA GLY A 233 -38.54 6.44 7.31
C GLY A 233 -37.98 5.27 8.14
N GLN A 234 -36.68 5.19 8.35
CA GLN A 234 -36.02 4.09 9.05
C GLN A 234 -35.30 4.57 10.32
N LYS A 235 -34.99 3.61 11.22
CA LYS A 235 -34.20 3.90 12.44
C LYS A 235 -32.71 3.96 12.19
N THR A 236 -32.25 3.55 11.01
CA THR A 236 -30.85 3.54 10.61
C THR A 236 -30.62 4.47 9.44
N MET A 237 -29.68 5.38 9.62
CA MET A 237 -29.20 6.30 8.60
C MET A 237 -27.81 6.79 8.99
N ILE A 238 -26.91 6.82 8.05
CA ILE A 238 -25.61 7.50 8.14
C ILE A 238 -25.53 8.41 6.90
N PRO A 239 -25.87 9.70 7.01
CA PRO A 239 -25.96 10.58 5.85
C PRO A 239 -24.69 10.63 5.02
N PHE A 240 -23.51 10.72 5.65
CA PHE A 240 -22.23 10.75 4.96
C PHE A 240 -21.21 9.75 5.55
N ILE A 241 -20.63 8.94 4.68
CA ILE A 241 -19.55 7.99 5.02
C ILE A 241 -18.36 8.22 4.10
N TYR A 242 -17.16 8.31 4.67
CA TYR A 242 -15.90 8.32 3.92
C TYR A 242 -15.08 7.08 4.28
N LYS A 243 -14.72 6.27 3.27
CA LYS A 243 -14.05 4.98 3.50
C LYS A 243 -12.62 5.12 3.93
N SER A 244 -11.82 5.86 3.17
CA SER A 244 -10.38 6.03 3.40
C SER A 244 -10.14 7.35 4.11
N THR A 245 -10.14 7.31 5.44
CA THR A 245 -9.98 8.51 6.27
C THR A 245 -8.61 9.17 6.11
N ASP A 246 -7.58 8.42 5.71
CA ASP A 246 -6.28 8.94 5.29
C ASP A 246 -6.41 9.83 4.06
N ASN A 247 -7.08 9.36 3.01
CA ASN A 247 -7.34 10.14 1.81
C ASN A 247 -8.22 11.35 2.10
N MET A 248 -9.24 11.21 2.95
CA MET A 248 -10.06 12.36 3.36
C MET A 248 -9.20 13.48 3.91
N MET A 249 -8.31 13.19 4.87
CA MET A 249 -7.41 14.17 5.45
C MET A 249 -6.47 14.77 4.39
N ILE A 250 -5.84 13.93 3.59
CA ILE A 250 -4.88 14.33 2.57
C ILE A 250 -5.52 15.24 1.51
N GLN A 251 -6.72 14.88 1.03
CA GLN A 251 -7.44 15.67 0.02
C GLN A 251 -7.90 17.01 0.57
N MET A 252 -8.44 17.05 1.79
CA MET A 252 -8.84 18.30 2.43
C MET A 252 -7.63 19.24 2.62
N LEU A 253 -6.48 18.72 3.06
CA LEU A 253 -5.24 19.50 3.17
C LEU A 253 -4.79 20.03 1.80
N ARG A 254 -4.77 19.17 0.78
CA ARG A 254 -4.37 19.57 -0.57
C ARG A 254 -5.28 20.64 -1.15
N GLN A 255 -6.59 20.52 -1.00
CA GLN A 255 -7.58 21.48 -1.46
C GLN A 255 -7.50 22.84 -0.75
N LYS A 256 -6.99 22.86 0.49
CA LYS A 256 -6.74 24.08 1.27
C LYS A 256 -5.30 24.61 1.11
N ASP A 257 -4.51 24.02 0.24
CA ASP A 257 -3.08 24.32 0.06
C ASP A 257 -2.29 24.26 1.39
N ALA A 258 -2.69 23.34 2.26
CA ALA A 258 -2.08 23.15 3.57
C ALA A 258 -0.97 22.09 3.53
N PRO A 259 0.10 22.26 4.34
CA PRO A 259 1.24 21.35 4.30
C PRO A 259 0.89 19.97 4.88
N TYR A 260 1.36 18.91 4.23
CA TYR A 260 1.23 17.51 4.63
C TYR A 260 2.60 16.90 4.93
N SER A 261 3.49 16.89 3.95
CA SER A 261 4.88 16.44 4.05
C SER A 261 5.69 16.93 2.87
N THR A 262 7.02 16.78 2.94
CA THR A 262 7.94 17.03 1.83
C THR A 262 8.51 15.73 1.29
N SER A 263 9.04 15.75 0.05
CA SER A 263 9.75 14.61 -0.54
C SER A 263 11.04 14.23 0.21
N ALA A 264 11.55 15.13 1.05
CA ALA A 264 12.66 14.86 1.96
C ALA A 264 12.23 14.15 3.26
N GLY A 265 10.93 13.85 3.42
CA GLY A 265 10.41 13.17 4.61
C GLY A 265 10.12 14.08 5.81
N GLU A 266 10.07 15.41 5.61
CA GLU A 266 9.65 16.33 6.66
C GLU A 266 8.14 16.21 6.88
N ILE A 267 7.75 15.93 8.12
CA ILE A 267 6.35 15.73 8.51
C ILE A 267 5.71 17.07 8.89
N GLN A 268 4.65 17.46 8.20
CA GLN A 268 4.01 18.77 8.34
C GLN A 268 2.51 18.69 8.65
N ILE A 269 1.95 17.50 8.80
CA ILE A 269 0.51 17.28 9.00
C ILE A 269 -0.04 17.86 10.32
N PHE A 270 0.79 18.04 11.34
CA PHE A 270 0.36 18.53 12.66
C PHE A 270 0.29 20.07 12.69
N ASN A 271 -0.69 20.63 11.99
CA ASN A 271 -0.85 22.08 11.79
C ASN A 271 -2.28 22.56 12.13
N ASP A 272 -2.49 23.87 12.09
CA ASP A 272 -3.78 24.48 12.45
C ASP A 272 -4.91 24.10 11.47
N VAL A 273 -4.61 23.91 10.19
CA VAL A 273 -5.62 23.50 9.20
C VAL A 273 -6.09 22.07 9.49
N THR A 274 -5.18 21.17 9.82
CA THR A 274 -5.55 19.81 10.28
C THR A 274 -6.45 19.89 11.52
N ARG A 275 -6.13 20.75 12.48
CA ARG A 275 -6.95 20.98 13.69
C ARG A 275 -8.36 21.46 13.33
N GLU A 276 -8.49 22.45 12.45
CA GLU A 276 -9.78 22.96 11.96
C GLU A 276 -10.62 21.83 11.33
N MET A 277 -10.00 21.00 10.51
CA MET A 277 -10.68 19.85 9.88
C MET A 277 -11.14 18.83 10.92
N LEU A 278 -10.34 18.56 11.94
CA LEU A 278 -10.73 17.63 13.01
C LEU A 278 -11.90 18.18 13.84
N PHE A 279 -11.99 19.50 14.03
CA PHE A 279 -13.17 20.11 14.64
C PHE A 279 -14.41 20.02 13.75
N THR A 280 -14.27 20.21 12.44
CA THR A 280 -15.36 19.97 11.48
C THR A 280 -15.85 18.51 11.57
N VAL A 281 -14.95 17.54 11.56
CA VAL A 281 -15.30 16.12 11.76
C VAL A 281 -16.00 15.90 13.11
N ARG A 282 -15.50 16.48 14.19
CA ARG A 282 -16.13 16.43 15.52
C ARG A 282 -17.59 16.88 15.46
N ASP A 283 -17.84 18.03 14.85
CA ASP A 283 -19.15 18.67 14.87
C ASP A 283 -20.18 17.84 14.08
N HIS A 284 -19.83 17.35 12.89
CA HIS A 284 -20.73 16.53 12.08
C HIS A 284 -20.87 15.08 12.58
N VAL A 285 -19.90 14.55 13.31
CA VAL A 285 -20.07 13.28 14.05
C VAL A 285 -21.01 13.48 15.24
N ALA A 286 -20.96 14.63 15.90
CA ALA A 286 -21.80 14.93 17.06
C ALA A 286 -23.29 15.08 16.67
N THR A 287 -23.60 15.64 15.49
CA THR A 287 -24.97 15.70 14.95
C THR A 287 -25.45 14.34 14.42
N GLY A 288 -24.55 13.44 14.10
CA GLY A 288 -24.82 12.17 13.42
C GLY A 288 -24.81 12.26 11.89
N ALA A 289 -24.41 13.41 11.33
CA ALA A 289 -24.33 13.64 9.89
C ALA A 289 -23.19 12.84 9.22
N PHE A 290 -22.10 12.62 9.95
CA PHE A 290 -20.91 11.90 9.45
C PHE A 290 -20.54 10.70 10.31
N SER A 291 -20.06 9.64 9.68
CA SER A 291 -19.47 8.50 10.36
C SER A 291 -18.37 7.83 9.53
N THR A 292 -17.39 7.30 10.23
CA THR A 292 -16.38 6.39 9.67
C THR A 292 -16.79 4.92 9.79
N PHE A 293 -18.01 4.63 10.25
CA PHE A 293 -18.50 3.27 10.45
C PHE A 293 -18.76 2.57 9.11
N LYS A 294 -18.30 1.34 9.00
CA LYS A 294 -18.36 0.51 7.78
C LYS A 294 -18.74 -0.91 8.16
N ILE A 295 -19.62 -1.56 7.37
CA ILE A 295 -19.89 -3.00 7.48
C ILE A 295 -18.89 -3.72 6.57
N SER A 296 -18.16 -4.70 7.10
CA SER A 296 -17.16 -5.48 6.35
C SER A 296 -16.13 -4.60 5.63
N SER A 297 -15.79 -3.44 6.21
CA SER A 297 -14.88 -2.44 5.66
C SER A 297 -15.39 -1.66 4.44
N TYR A 298 -16.68 -1.80 4.07
CA TYR A 298 -17.26 -1.12 2.91
C TYR A 298 -18.42 -0.18 3.31
N PRO A 299 -18.40 1.10 2.88
CA PRO A 299 -19.53 2.03 3.05
C PRO A 299 -20.71 1.67 2.15
N GLY A 300 -20.45 0.98 1.04
CA GLY A 300 -21.45 0.59 0.05
C GLY A 300 -22.66 -0.14 0.63
N ASN A 301 -22.48 -0.93 1.71
CA ASN A 301 -23.61 -1.61 2.34
C ASN A 301 -24.74 -0.66 2.76
N PHE A 302 -24.41 0.48 3.37
CA PHE A 302 -25.41 1.47 3.78
C PHE A 302 -25.97 2.23 2.57
N LEU A 303 -25.13 2.61 1.62
CA LEU A 303 -25.57 3.27 0.39
C LEU A 303 -26.52 2.37 -0.41
N ASN A 304 -26.12 1.12 -0.66
CA ASN A 304 -26.87 0.14 -1.46
C ASN A 304 -28.25 -0.17 -0.86
N ALA A 305 -28.37 -0.08 0.46
CA ALA A 305 -29.64 -0.26 1.16
C ALA A 305 -30.50 1.02 1.25
N GLY A 306 -30.05 2.15 0.73
CA GLY A 306 -30.76 3.43 0.90
C GLY A 306 -30.71 3.95 2.34
N GLN A 307 -29.62 3.67 3.07
CA GLN A 307 -29.36 4.12 4.44
C GLN A 307 -28.17 5.11 4.52
N CYS A 308 -27.73 5.60 3.37
CA CYS A 308 -26.69 6.61 3.24
C CYS A 308 -27.02 7.52 2.04
N ILE A 309 -26.66 8.79 2.12
CA ILE A 309 -26.82 9.74 1.00
C ILE A 309 -25.51 9.83 0.23
N PHE A 310 -24.41 10.06 0.94
CA PHE A 310 -23.09 10.29 0.37
C PHE A 310 -22.11 9.23 0.87
N ALA A 311 -21.53 8.49 -0.06
CA ALA A 311 -20.47 7.54 0.23
C ALA A 311 -19.25 7.85 -0.63
N VAL A 312 -18.09 8.09 -0.03
CA VAL A 312 -16.83 8.20 -0.76
C VAL A 312 -16.09 6.87 -0.69
N ASP A 313 -15.81 6.33 -1.87
CA ASP A 313 -14.99 5.12 -2.05
C ASP A 313 -14.19 5.23 -3.35
N SER A 314 -13.23 4.34 -3.53
CA SER A 314 -12.42 4.26 -4.75
C SER A 314 -13.27 3.92 -5.98
N THR A 315 -12.95 4.51 -7.13
CA THR A 315 -13.48 4.07 -8.42
C THR A 315 -13.14 2.61 -8.73
N ALA A 316 -12.06 2.09 -8.15
CA ALA A 316 -11.66 0.68 -8.23
C ALA A 316 -12.61 -0.31 -7.52
N GLY A 317 -13.68 0.16 -6.94
CA GLY A 317 -14.74 -0.62 -6.32
C GLY A 317 -16.13 -0.19 -6.79
N ALA A 318 -16.25 0.41 -7.96
CA ALA A 318 -17.49 0.98 -8.47
C ALA A 318 -18.61 -0.05 -8.64
N SER A 319 -18.30 -1.29 -9.02
CA SER A 319 -19.29 -2.37 -9.15
C SER A 319 -19.98 -2.76 -7.83
N TRP A 320 -19.41 -2.36 -6.70
CA TRP A 320 -19.96 -2.60 -5.36
C TRP A 320 -20.87 -1.47 -4.88
N MET A 321 -21.15 -0.47 -5.71
CA MET A 321 -21.93 0.73 -5.36
C MET A 321 -23.23 0.79 -6.14
N GLY A 322 -24.33 1.07 -5.42
CA GLY A 322 -25.68 1.26 -6.00
C GLY A 322 -26.67 0.17 -5.65
N THR A 323 -27.93 0.35 -6.08
CA THR A 323 -29.06 -0.50 -5.68
C THR A 323 -28.98 -1.94 -6.18
N LYS A 324 -28.20 -2.20 -7.23
CA LYS A 324 -27.96 -3.54 -7.78
C LYS A 324 -26.71 -4.22 -7.21
N ALA A 325 -25.89 -3.46 -6.51
CA ALA A 325 -24.71 -4.01 -5.86
C ALA A 325 -25.10 -4.83 -4.61
N PRO A 326 -24.29 -5.85 -4.25
CA PRO A 326 -24.58 -6.67 -3.09
C PRO A 326 -24.54 -5.84 -1.79
N HIS A 327 -25.39 -6.21 -0.85
CA HIS A 327 -25.36 -5.70 0.53
C HIS A 327 -25.41 -6.88 1.50
N MET A 328 -24.79 -6.71 2.67
CA MET A 328 -24.69 -7.74 3.71
C MET A 328 -25.24 -7.20 5.02
N ASP A 329 -25.81 -8.10 5.82
CA ASP A 329 -26.30 -7.80 7.18
C ASP A 329 -27.40 -6.73 7.27
N ILE A 330 -28.11 -6.48 6.16
CA ILE A 330 -29.27 -5.58 6.09
C ILE A 330 -30.50 -6.37 5.61
N ALA A 331 -31.58 -6.30 6.36
CA ALA A 331 -32.81 -7.03 6.04
C ALA A 331 -33.46 -6.46 4.77
N ALA A 332 -34.03 -7.33 3.94
CA ALA A 332 -34.59 -6.94 2.64
C ALA A 332 -35.72 -5.91 2.73
N ASP A 333 -36.48 -5.90 3.82
CA ASP A 333 -37.53 -4.92 4.11
C ASP A 333 -36.99 -3.52 4.46
N GLN A 334 -35.69 -3.42 4.74
CA GLN A 334 -35.00 -2.17 5.02
C GLN A 334 -34.30 -1.58 3.79
N VAL A 335 -34.27 -2.30 2.67
CA VAL A 335 -33.67 -1.82 1.43
C VAL A 335 -34.64 -0.91 0.69
N ARG A 336 -34.12 0.19 0.15
CA ARG A 336 -34.87 1.15 -0.66
C ARG A 336 -34.16 1.40 -1.97
N ASP A 337 -34.89 1.37 -3.08
CA ASP A 337 -34.39 1.76 -4.39
C ASP A 337 -34.15 3.27 -4.46
N PHE A 338 -33.14 3.66 -5.21
CA PHE A 338 -32.82 5.06 -5.46
C PHE A 338 -32.05 5.23 -6.77
N GLU A 339 -32.00 6.44 -7.28
CA GLU A 339 -31.13 6.82 -8.39
C GLU A 339 -29.74 7.08 -7.85
N LEU A 340 -28.75 6.32 -8.35
CA LEU A 340 -27.34 6.52 -8.04
C LEU A 340 -26.76 7.59 -8.98
N ALA A 341 -25.96 8.50 -8.43
CA ALA A 341 -25.09 9.39 -9.21
C ALA A 341 -23.63 9.25 -8.75
N VAL A 342 -22.70 9.30 -9.71
CA VAL A 342 -21.25 9.37 -9.44
C VAL A 342 -20.80 10.81 -9.66
N ARG A 343 -20.08 11.37 -8.70
CA ARG A 343 -19.58 12.76 -8.72
C ARG A 343 -18.12 12.80 -8.28
N PRO A 344 -17.38 13.87 -8.62
CA PRO A 344 -16.10 14.15 -7.96
C PRO A 344 -16.28 14.19 -6.45
N ILE A 345 -15.21 13.82 -5.73
CA ILE A 345 -15.17 14.04 -4.28
C ILE A 345 -15.45 15.51 -3.95
N PRO A 346 -15.97 15.82 -2.75
CA PRO A 346 -16.27 17.21 -2.39
C PRO A 346 -15.06 18.10 -2.52
N GLN A 347 -15.26 19.34 -2.98
CA GLN A 347 -14.22 20.35 -3.17
C GLN A 347 -14.49 21.56 -2.26
N PHE A 348 -13.45 22.20 -1.72
CA PHE A 348 -13.59 23.54 -1.11
C PHE A 348 -13.78 24.61 -2.18
N ASP A 349 -13.08 24.48 -3.31
CA ASP A 349 -13.22 25.34 -4.48
C ASP A 349 -13.36 24.51 -5.76
N PRO A 350 -14.59 24.38 -6.32
CA PRO A 350 -14.82 23.65 -7.56
C PRO A 350 -14.10 24.23 -8.80
N ALA A 351 -13.65 25.49 -8.75
CA ALA A 351 -12.90 26.10 -9.85
C ALA A 351 -11.44 25.59 -9.90
N HIS A 352 -10.92 25.10 -8.78
CA HIS A 352 -9.56 24.56 -8.66
C HIS A 352 -9.61 23.17 -8.02
N PRO A 353 -10.20 22.18 -8.71
CA PRO A 353 -10.41 20.87 -8.12
C PRO A 353 -9.09 20.14 -7.89
N ALA A 354 -9.02 19.38 -6.79
CA ALA A 354 -7.91 18.49 -6.51
C ALA A 354 -8.46 17.13 -6.05
N MET A 355 -7.99 16.06 -6.72
CA MET A 355 -8.42 14.69 -6.49
C MET A 355 -7.18 13.82 -6.30
N ILE A 356 -7.21 12.91 -5.34
CA ILE A 356 -6.08 12.01 -5.13
C ILE A 356 -6.01 10.98 -6.26
N SER A 357 -4.83 10.84 -6.88
CA SER A 357 -4.56 9.71 -7.76
C SER A 357 -4.30 8.47 -6.94
N GLN A 358 -4.89 7.37 -7.36
CA GLN A 358 -4.76 6.06 -6.73
C GLN A 358 -4.48 5.00 -7.79
N GLY A 359 -4.15 3.83 -7.32
CA GLY A 359 -3.95 2.65 -8.14
C GLY A 359 -2.54 2.11 -8.03
N PRO A 360 -2.40 0.79 -8.23
CA PRO A 360 -1.12 0.15 -8.08
C PRO A 360 -0.19 0.44 -9.24
N SER A 361 1.08 0.32 -8.94
CA SER A 361 2.19 0.28 -9.89
C SER A 361 2.83 -1.10 -9.84
N VAL A 362 3.60 -1.46 -10.85
CA VAL A 362 4.34 -2.72 -10.91
C VAL A 362 5.83 -2.43 -10.84
N CYS A 363 6.53 -3.09 -9.92
CA CYS A 363 7.98 -2.98 -9.75
C CYS A 363 8.68 -4.32 -10.03
N VAL A 364 9.94 -4.23 -10.45
CA VAL A 364 10.81 -5.37 -10.72
C VAL A 364 11.87 -5.43 -9.63
N PHE A 365 11.96 -6.57 -8.96
CA PHE A 365 13.01 -6.81 -7.97
C PHE A 365 14.31 -7.21 -8.65
N ASN A 366 15.39 -6.63 -8.17
CA ASN A 366 16.71 -6.99 -8.62
C ASN A 366 17.09 -8.40 -8.13
N LYS A 367 17.80 -9.14 -8.98
CA LYS A 367 18.24 -10.51 -8.72
C LYS A 367 19.74 -10.64 -9.07
N PRO A 368 20.43 -11.62 -8.50
CA PRO A 368 21.84 -11.88 -8.86
C PRO A 368 22.03 -12.20 -10.35
N ASP A 369 21.02 -12.76 -11.00
CA ASP A 369 21.05 -13.05 -12.42
C ASP A 369 20.35 -11.95 -13.22
N ALA A 370 21.11 -11.16 -13.95
CA ALA A 370 20.59 -10.06 -14.77
C ALA A 370 19.62 -10.55 -15.89
N GLN A 371 19.73 -11.79 -16.34
CA GLN A 371 18.81 -12.39 -17.31
C GLN A 371 17.43 -12.64 -16.68
N GLU A 372 17.39 -13.04 -15.41
CA GLU A 372 16.14 -13.20 -14.66
C GLU A 372 15.44 -11.86 -14.44
N VAL A 373 16.20 -10.79 -14.18
CA VAL A 373 15.66 -9.42 -14.12
C VAL A 373 15.10 -8.99 -15.47
N LEU A 374 15.81 -9.28 -16.57
CA LEU A 374 15.33 -8.97 -17.91
C LEU A 374 14.06 -9.77 -18.27
N ALA A 375 13.98 -11.08 -17.92
CA ALA A 375 12.77 -11.86 -18.07
C ALA A 375 11.58 -11.26 -17.31
N SER A 376 11.82 -10.81 -16.07
CA SER A 376 10.83 -10.14 -15.22
C SER A 376 10.37 -8.82 -15.83
N TRP A 377 11.28 -8.05 -16.42
CA TRP A 377 10.97 -6.80 -17.12
C TRP A 377 10.13 -7.04 -18.38
N LEU A 378 10.40 -8.08 -19.17
CA LEU A 378 9.59 -8.43 -20.33
C LEU A 378 8.14 -8.73 -19.92
N PHE A 379 7.93 -9.51 -18.86
CA PHE A 379 6.59 -9.75 -18.31
C PHE A 379 5.93 -8.48 -17.77
N THR A 380 6.69 -7.63 -17.08
CA THR A 380 6.18 -6.36 -16.56
C THR A 380 5.63 -5.45 -17.66
N GLN A 381 6.34 -5.36 -18.80
CA GLN A 381 5.85 -4.61 -19.96
C GLN A 381 4.62 -5.25 -20.60
N PHE A 382 4.55 -6.58 -20.62
CA PHE A 382 3.40 -7.30 -21.18
C PHE A 382 2.10 -6.95 -20.44
N LEU A 383 2.17 -6.70 -19.15
CA LEU A 383 1.02 -6.23 -18.35
C LEU A 383 0.47 -4.87 -18.81
N LEU A 384 1.23 -4.10 -19.60
CA LEU A 384 0.81 -2.81 -20.17
C LEU A 384 0.28 -2.93 -21.61
N THR A 385 0.16 -4.13 -22.16
CA THR A 385 -0.47 -4.32 -23.49
C THR A 385 -1.94 -3.95 -23.45
N ASP A 386 -2.48 -3.51 -24.60
CA ASP A 386 -3.86 -3.05 -24.71
C ASP A 386 -4.88 -4.09 -24.21
N SER A 387 -4.63 -5.37 -24.52
CA SER A 387 -5.52 -6.47 -24.10
C SER A 387 -5.58 -6.62 -22.56
N VAL A 388 -4.43 -6.57 -21.88
CA VAL A 388 -4.36 -6.69 -20.41
C VAL A 388 -4.94 -5.44 -19.76
N GLN A 389 -4.58 -4.26 -20.26
CA GLN A 389 -5.03 -2.98 -19.73
C GLN A 389 -6.55 -2.83 -19.85
N THR A 390 -7.12 -3.11 -21.02
CA THR A 390 -8.56 -3.03 -21.27
C THR A 390 -9.30 -4.08 -20.44
N GLY A 391 -8.88 -5.35 -20.53
CA GLY A 391 -9.54 -6.43 -19.80
C GLY A 391 -9.55 -6.23 -18.30
N TYR A 392 -8.49 -5.63 -17.72
CA TYR A 392 -8.47 -5.32 -16.29
C TYR A 392 -9.32 -4.08 -15.95
N ALA A 393 -9.27 -3.03 -16.78
CA ALA A 393 -10.06 -1.81 -16.55
C ALA A 393 -11.57 -2.12 -16.54
N GLU A 394 -12.04 -2.98 -17.42
CA GLU A 394 -13.46 -3.40 -17.51
C GLU A 394 -13.97 -4.11 -16.26
N THR A 395 -13.09 -4.64 -15.41
CA THR A 395 -13.51 -5.33 -14.19
C THR A 395 -14.13 -4.38 -13.15
N GLU A 396 -13.67 -3.13 -13.13
CA GLU A 396 -14.09 -2.08 -12.18
C GLU A 396 -14.02 -0.69 -12.85
N GLY A 397 -14.09 0.38 -12.07
CA GLY A 397 -13.89 1.76 -12.54
C GLY A 397 -12.40 2.16 -12.60
N TYR A 398 -11.55 1.30 -13.12
CA TYR A 398 -10.15 1.60 -13.41
C TYR A 398 -10.00 2.28 -14.76
N VAL A 399 -8.86 2.97 -14.93
CA VAL A 399 -8.46 3.57 -16.19
C VAL A 399 -7.15 2.95 -16.66
N PRO A 400 -7.04 2.52 -17.93
CA PRO A 400 -5.80 2.08 -18.53
C PRO A 400 -4.72 3.18 -18.42
N VAL A 401 -3.48 2.80 -18.19
CA VAL A 401 -2.40 3.78 -17.98
C VAL A 401 -1.73 4.24 -19.28
N THR A 402 -2.07 3.62 -20.41
CA THR A 402 -1.54 3.98 -21.73
C THR A 402 -2.60 4.64 -22.59
N LEU A 403 -2.22 5.70 -23.32
CA LEU A 403 -3.10 6.38 -24.28
C LEU A 403 -3.58 5.43 -25.37
N LYS A 404 -2.71 4.49 -25.78
CA LYS A 404 -3.02 3.48 -26.76
C LYS A 404 -4.17 2.58 -26.31
N ALA A 405 -4.11 2.04 -25.08
CA ALA A 405 -5.19 1.22 -24.53
C ALA A 405 -6.47 2.04 -24.31
N GLN A 406 -6.37 3.29 -23.83
CA GLN A 406 -7.54 4.18 -23.69
C GLN A 406 -8.25 4.45 -25.03
N GLN A 407 -7.51 4.48 -26.14
CA GLN A 407 -8.04 4.73 -27.48
C GLN A 407 -8.34 3.46 -28.27
N SER A 408 -8.06 2.27 -27.71
CA SER A 408 -8.31 1.00 -28.38
C SER A 408 -9.79 0.81 -28.68
N GLU A 409 -10.10 0.12 -29.78
CA GLU A 409 -11.48 -0.20 -30.17
C GLU A 409 -12.22 -0.95 -29.04
N ALA A 410 -11.54 -1.88 -28.37
CA ALA A 410 -12.10 -2.66 -27.28
C ALA A 410 -12.51 -1.77 -26.08
N TYR A 411 -11.64 -0.85 -25.65
CA TYR A 411 -11.96 0.02 -24.53
C TYR A 411 -13.05 1.04 -24.89
N GLN A 412 -13.05 1.55 -26.13
CA GLN A 412 -14.11 2.45 -26.61
C GLN A 412 -15.47 1.73 -26.75
N ASP A 413 -15.48 0.46 -27.20
CA ASP A 413 -16.69 -0.37 -27.17
C ASP A 413 -17.20 -0.54 -25.73
N TYR A 414 -16.33 -0.85 -24.77
CA TYR A 414 -16.68 -0.92 -23.36
C TYR A 414 -17.34 0.37 -22.86
N LEU A 415 -16.71 1.53 -23.11
CA LEU A 415 -17.27 2.83 -22.68
C LEU A 415 -18.63 3.12 -23.33
N SER A 416 -18.87 2.65 -24.55
CA SER A 416 -20.16 2.81 -25.24
C SER A 416 -21.32 2.09 -24.57
N ARG A 417 -21.05 1.12 -23.71
CA ARG A 417 -22.05 0.34 -22.95
C ARG A 417 -22.61 1.08 -21.73
N LYS A 418 -22.22 2.32 -21.52
CA LYS A 418 -22.81 3.16 -20.48
C LYS A 418 -24.32 3.25 -20.65
N GLY A 419 -25.06 2.97 -19.57
CA GLY A 419 -26.52 2.87 -19.61
C GLY A 419 -27.05 1.44 -19.80
N GLU A 420 -26.22 0.47 -20.12
CA GLU A 420 -26.57 -0.95 -20.03
C GLU A 420 -26.57 -1.37 -18.55
N ASP A 421 -27.73 -1.29 -17.95
CA ASP A 421 -27.88 -1.56 -16.52
C ASP A 421 -28.20 -3.05 -16.31
N ASN A 422 -27.16 -3.84 -16.13
CA ASN A 422 -27.20 -5.28 -15.96
C ASN A 422 -26.28 -5.73 -14.79
N ASP A 423 -26.11 -7.05 -14.63
CA ASP A 423 -25.28 -7.63 -13.57
C ASP A 423 -23.78 -7.24 -13.65
N GLU A 424 -23.34 -6.70 -14.79
CA GLU A 424 -21.97 -6.21 -15.00
C GLU A 424 -21.75 -4.78 -14.47
N HIS A 425 -22.81 -4.08 -14.06
CA HIS A 425 -22.75 -2.71 -13.49
C HIS A 425 -22.06 -1.69 -14.40
N TYR A 426 -22.29 -1.76 -15.73
CA TYR A 426 -21.62 -0.90 -16.71
C TYR A 426 -21.77 0.59 -16.40
N SER A 427 -22.97 1.06 -16.07
CA SER A 427 -23.21 2.48 -15.83
C SER A 427 -22.30 3.04 -14.73
N VAL A 428 -22.26 2.41 -13.56
CA VAL A 428 -21.47 2.92 -12.43
C VAL A 428 -19.96 2.77 -12.65
N LYS A 429 -19.52 1.67 -13.26
CA LYS A 429 -18.10 1.46 -13.58
C LYS A 429 -17.59 2.48 -14.59
N ILE A 430 -18.36 2.72 -15.65
CA ILE A 430 -18.01 3.66 -16.71
C ILE A 430 -18.05 5.10 -16.21
N ASP A 431 -19.08 5.50 -15.44
CA ASP A 431 -19.12 6.80 -14.79
C ASP A 431 -17.88 7.06 -13.91
N ALA A 432 -17.46 6.04 -13.16
CA ALA A 432 -16.29 6.12 -12.31
C ALA A 432 -14.97 6.23 -13.11
N ALA A 433 -14.86 5.49 -14.22
CA ALA A 433 -13.68 5.57 -15.11
C ALA A 433 -13.63 6.93 -15.83
N GLU A 434 -14.75 7.39 -16.40
CA GLU A 434 -14.86 8.70 -17.06
C GLU A 434 -14.54 9.84 -16.10
N LEU A 435 -14.92 9.72 -14.82
CA LEU A 435 -14.60 10.71 -13.80
C LEU A 435 -13.08 10.94 -13.72
N LEU A 436 -12.27 9.89 -13.66
CA LEU A 436 -10.82 10.02 -13.63
C LEU A 436 -10.26 10.51 -14.97
N MET A 437 -10.69 9.94 -16.10
CA MET A 437 -10.21 10.35 -17.43
C MET A 437 -10.42 11.84 -17.67
N ASN A 438 -11.59 12.36 -17.29
CA ASN A 438 -11.93 13.77 -17.45
C ASN A 438 -11.23 14.69 -16.44
N ASN A 439 -10.67 14.15 -15.37
CA ASN A 439 -10.01 14.89 -14.29
C ASN A 439 -8.53 14.52 -14.10
N THR A 440 -7.91 13.83 -15.03
CA THR A 440 -6.49 13.41 -14.91
C THR A 440 -5.57 14.59 -14.60
N ALA A 441 -5.79 15.76 -15.23
CA ALA A 441 -5.01 16.97 -14.97
C ALA A 441 -5.23 17.56 -13.55
N ASN A 442 -6.32 17.21 -12.88
CA ASN A 442 -6.68 17.66 -11.53
C ASN A 442 -6.22 16.68 -10.45
N THR A 443 -5.55 15.59 -10.86
CA THR A 443 -5.07 14.59 -9.90
C THR A 443 -3.75 15.03 -9.26
N PHE A 444 -3.53 14.56 -8.04
CA PHE A 444 -2.28 14.74 -7.31
C PHE A 444 -1.91 13.46 -6.55
N VAL A 445 -0.64 13.37 -6.19
CA VAL A 445 -0.10 12.34 -5.29
C VAL A 445 0.61 13.00 -4.11
N THR A 446 0.69 12.27 -3.01
CA THR A 446 1.49 12.70 -1.85
C THR A 446 2.99 12.50 -2.12
N PRO A 447 3.87 13.28 -1.49
CA PRO A 447 5.30 13.01 -1.52
C PRO A 447 5.63 11.59 -1.04
N VAL A 448 6.47 10.88 -1.81
CA VAL A 448 6.87 9.50 -1.56
C VAL A 448 8.27 9.46 -0.95
N PHE A 449 8.41 8.86 0.22
CA PHE A 449 9.67 8.70 0.94
C PHE A 449 9.59 7.51 1.90
N ASN A 450 10.71 7.07 2.45
CA ASN A 450 10.68 6.00 3.46
C ASN A 450 9.91 6.46 4.71
N GLY A 451 8.77 5.81 4.95
CA GLY A 451 7.82 6.16 6.02
C GLY A 451 6.56 6.90 5.57
N SER A 452 6.42 7.24 4.26
CA SER A 452 5.19 7.86 3.73
C SER A 452 3.95 7.02 3.96
N ALA A 453 4.05 5.68 3.89
CA ALA A 453 2.96 4.76 4.24
C ALA A 453 2.50 4.94 5.70
N SER A 454 3.44 5.04 6.66
CA SER A 454 3.13 5.28 8.07
C SER A 454 2.48 6.65 8.29
N LEU A 455 2.89 7.67 7.54
CA LEU A 455 2.27 8.99 7.59
C LEU A 455 0.83 8.97 7.07
N ARG A 456 0.53 8.19 6.03
CA ARG A 456 -0.84 8.00 5.54
C ARG A 456 -1.72 7.35 6.61
N ASP A 457 -1.24 6.27 7.23
CA ASP A 457 -1.96 5.62 8.35
C ASP A 457 -2.22 6.61 9.49
N ALA A 458 -1.23 7.45 9.82
CA ALA A 458 -1.36 8.50 10.83
C ALA A 458 -2.44 9.54 10.46
N ALA A 459 -2.51 9.96 9.20
CA ALA A 459 -3.53 10.89 8.71
C ALA A 459 -4.95 10.33 8.92
N GLY A 460 -5.16 9.06 8.58
CA GLY A 460 -6.44 8.38 8.80
C GLY A 460 -6.77 8.24 10.29
N GLN A 461 -5.78 7.90 11.11
CA GLN A 461 -5.94 7.74 12.55
C GLN A 461 -6.41 9.01 13.26
N LEU A 462 -5.99 10.19 12.80
CA LEU A 462 -6.44 11.48 13.34
C LEU A 462 -7.97 11.62 13.23
N ILE A 463 -8.55 11.32 12.07
CA ILE A 463 -10.01 11.36 11.85
C ILE A 463 -10.72 10.26 12.65
N GLU A 464 -10.22 9.03 12.59
CA GLU A 464 -10.83 7.88 13.27
C GLU A 464 -10.90 8.07 14.80
N GLU A 465 -9.82 8.52 15.43
CA GLU A 465 -9.81 8.75 16.89
C GLU A 465 -10.67 9.96 17.29
N THR A 466 -10.74 11.00 16.45
CA THR A 466 -11.65 12.13 16.66
C THR A 466 -13.10 11.66 16.63
N ALA A 467 -13.51 10.96 15.57
CA ALA A 467 -14.87 10.43 15.44
C ALA A 467 -15.22 9.46 16.58
N LYS A 468 -14.28 8.59 16.97
CA LYS A 468 -14.44 7.64 18.06
C LYS A 468 -14.56 8.33 19.42
N ALA A 469 -13.82 9.42 19.67
CA ALA A 469 -13.92 10.21 20.90
C ALA A 469 -15.31 10.84 21.04
N VAL A 470 -15.84 11.44 19.97
CA VAL A 470 -17.20 12.01 19.94
C VAL A 470 -18.25 10.93 20.21
N ARG A 471 -18.20 9.79 19.52
CA ARG A 471 -19.12 8.65 19.75
C ARG A 471 -19.09 8.14 21.19
N ARG A 472 -17.92 8.25 21.87
CA ARG A 472 -17.73 7.90 23.28
C ARG A 472 -18.06 9.04 24.24
N LYS A 473 -18.65 10.15 23.75
CA LYS A 473 -19.01 11.34 24.51
C LYS A 473 -17.83 11.98 25.27
N LYS A 474 -16.62 11.88 24.72
CA LYS A 474 -15.45 12.61 25.22
C LYS A 474 -15.46 14.02 24.66
N THR A 475 -14.95 14.97 25.44
CA THR A 475 -14.71 16.32 24.95
C THR A 475 -13.57 16.31 23.94
N VAL A 476 -13.80 16.89 22.78
CA VAL A 476 -12.79 17.08 21.73
C VAL A 476 -12.56 18.58 21.59
N ASP A 477 -11.57 19.05 22.32
CA ASP A 477 -11.08 20.42 22.38
C ASP A 477 -9.60 20.51 21.96
N ASP A 478 -8.99 21.67 22.05
CA ASP A 478 -7.58 21.88 21.72
C ASP A 478 -6.65 20.95 22.48
N ALA A 479 -6.89 20.76 23.79
CA ALA A 479 -6.07 19.88 24.62
C ALA A 479 -6.17 18.41 24.16
N PHE A 480 -7.36 17.97 23.72
CA PHE A 480 -7.54 16.65 23.13
C PHE A 480 -6.74 16.52 21.82
N ILE A 481 -6.81 17.52 20.93
CA ILE A 481 -6.10 17.49 19.64
C ILE A 481 -4.58 17.50 19.87
N ASP A 482 -4.05 18.30 20.78
CA ASP A 482 -2.61 18.30 21.11
C ASP A 482 -2.14 16.93 21.63
N SER A 483 -2.96 16.30 22.49
CA SER A 483 -2.70 14.94 22.96
C SER A 483 -2.76 13.91 21.83
N LEU A 484 -3.75 14.05 20.94
CA LEU A 484 -3.91 13.17 19.77
C LEU A 484 -2.72 13.27 18.82
N TYR A 485 -2.24 14.49 18.52
CA TYR A 485 -1.04 14.71 17.71
C TYR A 485 0.18 14.00 18.31
N SER A 486 0.40 14.17 19.61
CA SER A 486 1.51 13.52 20.31
C SER A 486 1.40 11.99 20.27
N GLN A 487 0.20 11.45 20.49
CA GLN A 487 -0.06 10.00 20.46
C GLN A 487 0.17 9.41 19.06
N VAL A 488 -0.38 10.04 18.01
CA VAL A 488 -0.26 9.58 16.63
C VAL A 488 1.20 9.69 16.17
N ASN A 489 1.89 10.79 16.47
CA ASN A 489 3.30 10.95 16.16
C ASN A 489 4.16 9.82 16.76
N SER A 490 3.92 9.47 18.02
CA SER A 490 4.63 8.38 18.70
C SER A 490 4.24 6.99 18.20
N LEU A 491 2.94 6.76 17.92
CA LEU A 491 2.42 5.47 17.47
C LEU A 491 3.05 5.05 16.12
N TYR A 492 3.12 5.99 15.20
CA TYR A 492 3.65 5.78 13.86
C TYR A 492 5.14 6.14 13.73
N ARG A 493 5.79 6.53 14.83
CA ARG A 493 7.21 6.90 14.90
C ARG A 493 7.60 7.98 13.89
N LEU A 494 6.73 8.94 13.67
CA LEU A 494 6.93 9.97 12.67
C LEU A 494 8.09 10.91 13.03
N ASP A 495 8.38 11.09 14.32
CA ASP A 495 9.56 11.77 14.83
C ASP A 495 10.91 11.13 14.43
N GLN A 496 10.89 9.84 14.10
CA GLN A 496 12.09 9.11 13.64
C GLN A 496 12.29 9.19 12.12
N ILE A 497 11.24 9.53 11.36
CA ILE A 497 11.28 9.67 9.90
C ILE A 497 12.03 10.94 9.51
N GLY A 498 11.69 12.09 10.10
CA GLY A 498 12.26 13.40 9.78
C GLY A 498 13.74 13.59 10.12
N GLY A 499 14.37 12.65 10.83
CA GLY A 499 15.81 12.67 11.13
C GLY A 499 16.69 11.96 10.09
N GLN A 500 16.08 11.31 9.09
CA GLN A 500 16.79 10.61 8.02
C GLN A 500 16.86 11.48 6.76
N THR A 501 17.38 12.70 6.89
CA THR A 501 17.74 13.56 5.75
C THR A 501 19.04 13.07 5.11
N GLY A 502 19.02 11.88 4.54
CA GLY A 502 20.01 11.38 3.63
C GLY A 502 19.28 10.93 2.38
N SER A 503 19.89 11.08 1.20
CA SER A 503 19.42 10.46 -0.02
C SER A 503 19.14 8.97 0.27
N ILE A 504 18.24 8.36 -0.50
CA ILE A 504 17.99 6.89 -0.45
C ILE A 504 19.33 6.13 -0.57
N GLU A 505 20.34 6.70 -1.23
CA GLU A 505 21.71 6.21 -1.32
C GLU A 505 22.51 6.33 0.00
N ASP A 506 22.20 7.30 0.86
CA ASP A 506 22.88 7.51 2.16
C ASP A 506 22.21 6.76 3.32
N ALA A 507 21.02 6.24 3.13
CA ALA A 507 20.32 5.37 4.09
C ALA A 507 20.94 3.95 4.14
N LYS A 508 22.24 3.84 4.11
CA LYS A 508 22.93 2.66 4.65
C LYS A 508 22.48 2.54 6.10
N ALA A 509 21.66 1.55 6.32
CA ALA A 509 20.91 1.31 7.53
C ALA A 509 21.71 1.69 8.78
N ASN A 510 21.46 2.87 9.30
CA ASN A 510 21.88 3.18 10.65
C ASN A 510 20.90 2.42 11.56
N LEU A 511 21.21 1.13 11.78
CA LEU A 511 20.41 0.24 12.62
C LEU A 511 20.34 0.74 14.08
N GLY A 512 20.87 1.94 14.32
CA GLY A 512 21.03 2.51 15.64
C GLY A 512 22.10 1.79 16.46
N PRO A 513 22.46 2.28 17.64
CA PRO A 513 23.36 1.58 18.54
C PRO A 513 22.74 0.25 18.96
N LEU A 514 23.57 -0.79 19.03
CA LEU A 514 23.14 -2.12 19.51
C LEU A 514 22.35 -1.97 20.81
N PRO A 515 21.21 -2.69 20.96
CA PRO A 515 20.44 -2.68 22.20
C PRO A 515 21.36 -2.96 23.40
N GLY A 516 21.18 -2.22 24.49
CA GLY A 516 22.05 -2.35 25.68
C GLY A 516 22.15 -3.79 26.20
N THR A 517 21.10 -4.59 26.03
CA THR A 517 21.08 -6.03 26.33
C THR A 517 22.02 -6.83 25.43
N ALA A 518 22.12 -6.51 24.15
CA ALA A 518 23.04 -7.17 23.20
C ALA A 518 24.49 -6.82 23.52
N VAL A 519 24.78 -5.56 23.87
CA VAL A 519 26.11 -5.11 24.31
C VAL A 519 26.51 -5.80 25.61
N ALA A 520 25.61 -5.91 26.59
CA ALA A 520 25.86 -6.60 27.86
C ALA A 520 26.16 -8.10 27.64
N LEU A 521 25.42 -8.77 26.74
CA LEU A 521 25.64 -10.17 26.37
C LEU A 521 27.00 -10.36 25.69
N LEU A 522 27.37 -9.48 24.77
CA LEU A 522 28.66 -9.51 24.08
C LEU A 522 29.81 -9.31 25.07
N CYS A 523 29.73 -8.35 25.99
CA CYS A 523 30.69 -8.12 27.04
C CYS A 523 30.83 -9.34 27.97
N ALA A 524 29.72 -9.98 28.37
CA ALA A 524 29.75 -11.18 29.20
C ALA A 524 30.40 -12.36 28.48
N LEU A 525 30.18 -12.51 27.19
CA LEU A 525 30.78 -13.55 26.36
C LEU A 525 32.30 -13.35 26.23
N ILE A 526 32.75 -12.13 25.96
CA ILE A 526 34.17 -11.76 25.89
C ILE A 526 34.84 -12.02 27.25
N ALA A 527 34.23 -11.61 28.36
CA ALA A 527 34.76 -11.86 29.71
C ALA A 527 34.90 -13.37 30.00
N ALA A 528 33.92 -14.19 29.62
CA ALA A 528 33.97 -15.64 29.78
C ALA A 528 35.13 -16.27 28.98
N TRP A 529 35.35 -15.82 27.75
CA TRP A 529 36.48 -16.28 26.91
C TRP A 529 37.84 -15.88 27.50
N VAL A 530 37.96 -14.66 28.00
CA VAL A 530 39.18 -14.19 28.66
C VAL A 530 39.49 -15.01 29.92
N LEU A 531 38.47 -15.26 30.76
CA LEU A 531 38.62 -16.09 31.96
C LEU A 531 39.02 -17.53 31.62
N MET A 532 38.43 -18.09 30.57
CA MET A 532 38.78 -19.44 30.09
C MET A 532 40.20 -19.51 29.55
N GLY A 533 40.64 -18.49 28.80
CA GLY A 533 42.01 -18.35 28.31
C GLY A 533 43.03 -18.28 29.46
N LEU A 534 42.75 -17.44 30.47
CA LEU A 534 43.57 -17.31 31.67
C LEU A 534 43.63 -18.61 32.48
N TYR A 535 42.51 -19.33 32.58
CA TYR A 535 42.49 -20.64 33.23
C TYR A 535 43.38 -21.66 32.52
N LEU A 536 43.27 -21.76 31.21
CA LEU A 536 44.08 -22.69 30.39
C LEU A 536 45.57 -22.33 30.45
N LEU A 537 45.88 -21.02 30.45
CA LEU A 537 47.26 -20.55 30.61
C LEU A 537 47.86 -20.91 31.98
N ARG A 538 47.10 -20.67 33.06
CA ARG A 538 47.49 -21.05 34.42
C ARG A 538 47.70 -22.56 34.58
N ARG A 539 46.88 -23.36 33.92
CA ARG A 539 47.01 -24.81 33.90
C ARG A 539 48.26 -25.26 33.18
N LYS A 540 48.56 -24.72 31.98
CA LYS A 540 49.81 -25.00 31.25
C LYS A 540 51.06 -24.60 32.02
N LEU A 541 51.02 -23.46 32.73
CA LEU A 541 52.14 -23.00 33.56
C LEU A 541 52.34 -23.88 34.79
N LYS A 542 51.28 -24.45 35.39
CA LYS A 542 51.41 -25.43 36.48
C LYS A 542 51.99 -26.77 35.99
N GLU A 543 51.56 -27.27 34.83
CA GLU A 543 52.09 -28.49 34.22
C GLU A 543 53.56 -28.36 33.82
N LYS A 544 54.06 -27.15 33.45
CA LYS A 544 55.48 -26.87 33.21
C LYS A 544 56.35 -26.75 34.48
N LYS A 545 55.77 -26.47 35.65
CA LYS A 545 56.49 -26.42 36.95
C LYS A 545 56.62 -27.78 37.63
N HIS A 546 55.90 -28.80 37.13
CA HIS A 546 55.99 -30.18 37.66
C HIS A 546 56.69 -31.14 36.71
N LYS A 547 57.29 -30.64 35.60
CA LYS A 547 58.31 -31.29 34.81
C LYS A 547 59.68 -30.61 35.12
#